data_138391f9a42f0d2ca5aa45a0b8822578
#
_entry.id   138391f9a42f0d2ca5aa45a0b8822578
#
_cell.length_a   1.000
_cell.length_b   1.000
_cell.length_c   1.000
_cell.angle_alpha   90.00
_cell.angle_beta   90.00
_cell.angle_gamma   90.00
#
_symmetry.space_group_name_H-M   'P 1'
#
loop_
_entity.id
_entity.type
_entity.pdbx_description
1 polymer ?
#
loop_
_entity_poly.entity_id
_entity_poly.type
_entity_poly.pdbx_seq_one_letter_code
_entity_poly.pdbx_strand_id
1 'polypeptide(L)'
;MKEFQSIFKNELAEYIEISQGTISKDTLRNTHRVLLSFDSLLAGENAKEISETFINQWIRALHQANAPKTVSDKVSYLRKFLRYLRYEGYCVFMPDCPKTSDSYVPYIFSDDEIQTLLEGADKWADRHPDPKTRQTDMEFCMLLRMLLGCGFRLGEPLAAKVKDVNFHAGTILIRHAKNDKQRAVPMDQTLTQILERYCIAMGIRTDQGSYPLPESTKEGA
;
A
#
# COMPACT_ATOMS: atom_id res chain seq x y z
N MET A 1 -13.28 -14.35 -6.73
CA MET A 1 -13.18 -13.06 -7.46
C MET A 1 -14.36 -12.96 -8.40
N LYS A 2 -14.90 -11.74 -8.64
CA LYS A 2 -15.96 -11.58 -9.68
C LYS A 2 -15.35 -11.91 -11.05
N GLU A 3 -16.14 -12.59 -11.89
CA GLU A 3 -15.72 -13.01 -13.22
C GLU A 3 -15.99 -11.92 -14.26
N PHE A 4 -15.21 -11.90 -15.34
CA PHE A 4 -15.42 -11.04 -16.48
C PHE A 4 -16.60 -11.55 -17.33
N GLN A 5 -17.36 -10.64 -17.95
CA GLN A 5 -18.64 -10.96 -18.61
C GLN A 5 -18.70 -10.53 -20.08
N SER A 6 -17.84 -9.60 -20.52
CA SER A 6 -17.83 -9.15 -21.91
C SER A 6 -17.30 -10.22 -22.86
N ILE A 7 -17.34 -9.95 -24.16
CA ILE A 7 -16.73 -10.83 -25.18
C ILE A 7 -15.21 -10.96 -25.00
N PHE A 8 -14.56 -10.05 -24.29
CA PHE A 8 -13.11 -10.04 -23.99
C PHE A 8 -12.76 -10.75 -22.66
N LYS A 9 -13.70 -11.51 -22.08
CA LYS A 9 -13.50 -12.20 -20.80
C LYS A 9 -12.29 -13.13 -20.77
N ASN A 10 -12.00 -13.79 -21.89
CA ASN A 10 -10.87 -14.73 -21.99
C ASN A 10 -9.54 -13.98 -21.98
N GLU A 11 -9.42 -12.93 -22.77
CA GLU A 11 -8.24 -12.08 -22.86
C GLU A 11 -7.95 -11.33 -21.55
N LEU A 12 -9.02 -10.88 -20.86
CA LEU A 12 -8.93 -10.28 -19.55
C LEU A 12 -8.44 -11.27 -18.48
N ALA A 13 -8.96 -12.51 -18.50
CA ALA A 13 -8.54 -13.56 -17.57
C ALA A 13 -7.08 -13.97 -17.82
N GLU A 14 -6.70 -14.18 -19.07
CA GLU A 14 -5.33 -14.52 -19.46
C GLU A 14 -4.33 -13.42 -19.08
N TYR A 15 -4.67 -12.15 -19.33
CA TYR A 15 -3.85 -11.03 -18.92
C TYR A 15 -3.63 -10.99 -17.40
N ILE A 16 -4.67 -11.26 -16.61
CA ILE A 16 -4.54 -11.33 -15.14
C ILE A 16 -3.64 -12.50 -14.74
N GLU A 17 -3.78 -13.67 -15.38
CA GLU A 17 -2.94 -14.84 -15.09
C GLU A 17 -1.46 -14.56 -15.39
N ILE A 18 -1.14 -14.04 -16.57
CA ILE A 18 0.23 -13.63 -16.93
C ILE A 18 0.79 -12.60 -15.95
N SER A 19 -0.05 -11.69 -15.48
CA SER A 19 0.35 -10.64 -14.54
C SER A 19 0.67 -11.17 -13.14
N GLN A 20 0.15 -12.32 -12.72
CA GLN A 20 0.34 -12.88 -11.37
C GLN A 20 1.82 -13.11 -11.01
N GLY A 21 2.65 -13.48 -11.99
CA GLY A 21 4.08 -13.72 -11.78
C GLY A 21 4.97 -12.48 -11.84
N THR A 22 4.45 -11.34 -12.33
CA THR A 22 5.26 -10.16 -12.68
C THR A 22 5.00 -8.93 -11.81
N ILE A 23 3.84 -8.85 -11.15
CA ILE A 23 3.47 -7.69 -10.35
C ILE A 23 3.09 -8.08 -8.92
N SER A 24 3.16 -7.11 -7.99
CA SER A 24 2.77 -7.35 -6.58
C SER A 24 1.29 -7.72 -6.45
N LYS A 25 0.95 -8.45 -5.39
CA LYS A 25 -0.45 -8.86 -5.09
C LYS A 25 -1.42 -7.67 -5.03
N ASP A 26 -0.99 -6.54 -4.46
CA ASP A 26 -1.82 -5.33 -4.36
C ASP A 26 -2.01 -4.67 -5.74
N THR A 27 -0.95 -4.62 -6.55
CA THR A 27 -1.04 -4.14 -7.93
C THR A 27 -1.97 -5.03 -8.75
N LEU A 28 -1.88 -6.36 -8.60
CA LEU A 28 -2.74 -7.30 -9.29
C LEU A 28 -4.22 -7.12 -8.91
N ARG A 29 -4.49 -6.96 -7.61
CA ARG A 29 -5.85 -6.69 -7.10
C ARG A 29 -6.43 -5.39 -7.68
N ASN A 30 -5.64 -4.34 -7.72
CA ASN A 30 -6.05 -3.06 -8.30
C ASN A 30 -6.26 -3.17 -9.81
N THR A 31 -5.36 -3.85 -10.52
CA THR A 31 -5.52 -4.14 -11.95
C THR A 31 -6.82 -4.88 -12.22
N HIS A 32 -7.09 -5.97 -11.51
CA HIS A 32 -8.31 -6.75 -11.65
C HIS A 32 -9.58 -5.91 -11.39
N ARG A 33 -9.58 -5.09 -10.33
CA ARG A 33 -10.72 -4.21 -10.01
C ARG A 33 -10.98 -3.18 -11.11
N VAL A 34 -9.92 -2.60 -11.67
CA VAL A 34 -10.04 -1.63 -12.76
C VAL A 34 -10.56 -2.30 -14.02
N LEU A 35 -10.03 -3.45 -14.38
CA LEU A 35 -10.46 -4.19 -15.56
C LEU A 35 -11.90 -4.72 -15.44
N LEU A 36 -12.34 -5.14 -14.25
CA LEU A 36 -13.75 -5.47 -14.00
C LEU A 36 -14.69 -4.27 -14.23
N SER A 37 -14.29 -3.08 -13.80
CA SER A 37 -15.06 -1.86 -14.04
C SER A 37 -15.19 -1.55 -15.53
N PHE A 38 -14.13 -1.77 -16.29
CA PHE A 38 -14.14 -1.59 -17.76
C PHE A 38 -14.95 -2.68 -18.45
N ASP A 39 -14.77 -3.95 -18.07
CA ASP A 39 -15.51 -5.10 -18.57
C ASP A 39 -17.02 -4.97 -18.36
N SER A 40 -17.44 -4.46 -17.20
CA SER A 40 -18.86 -4.23 -16.91
C SER A 40 -19.50 -3.21 -17.86
N LEU A 41 -18.76 -2.20 -18.30
CA LEU A 41 -19.24 -1.25 -19.32
C LEU A 41 -19.36 -1.96 -20.68
N LEU A 42 -18.34 -2.70 -21.10
CA LEU A 42 -18.34 -3.42 -22.37
C LEU A 42 -19.49 -4.45 -22.43
N ALA A 43 -19.72 -5.17 -21.35
CA ALA A 43 -20.80 -6.16 -21.25
C ALA A 43 -22.20 -5.49 -21.28
N GLY A 44 -22.37 -4.38 -20.55
CA GLY A 44 -23.63 -3.63 -20.49
C GLY A 44 -24.07 -3.06 -21.84
N GLU A 45 -23.12 -2.64 -22.66
CA GLU A 45 -23.35 -2.09 -24.00
C GLU A 45 -23.30 -3.16 -25.11
N ASN A 46 -23.07 -4.43 -24.78
CA ASN A 46 -22.85 -5.53 -25.74
C ASN A 46 -21.77 -5.17 -26.79
N ALA A 47 -20.69 -4.53 -26.34
CA ALA A 47 -19.64 -4.04 -27.21
C ALA A 47 -18.93 -5.19 -27.93
N LYS A 48 -18.83 -5.10 -29.25
CA LYS A 48 -18.10 -6.08 -30.09
C LYS A 48 -16.64 -5.73 -30.29
N GLU A 49 -16.23 -4.52 -29.95
CA GLU A 49 -14.87 -4.01 -30.08
C GLU A 49 -14.55 -3.00 -28.98
N ILE A 50 -13.28 -2.80 -28.72
CA ILE A 50 -12.79 -1.75 -27.78
C ILE A 50 -12.47 -0.49 -28.59
N SER A 51 -13.50 0.28 -28.88
CA SER A 51 -13.37 1.51 -29.63
C SER A 51 -12.90 2.71 -28.76
N GLU A 52 -12.43 3.76 -29.42
CA GLU A 52 -12.15 5.04 -28.76
C GLU A 52 -13.34 5.57 -27.98
N THR A 53 -14.53 5.44 -28.53
CA THR A 53 -15.77 5.91 -27.90
C THR A 53 -15.99 5.24 -26.54
N PHE A 54 -15.85 3.91 -26.45
CA PHE A 54 -15.98 3.18 -25.19
C PHE A 54 -14.94 3.57 -24.15
N ILE A 55 -13.70 3.69 -24.59
CA ILE A 55 -12.61 4.11 -23.68
C ILE A 55 -12.89 5.51 -23.14
N ASN A 56 -13.27 6.46 -24.00
CA ASN A 56 -13.58 7.82 -23.58
C ASN A 56 -14.83 7.89 -22.69
N GLN A 57 -15.84 7.08 -22.93
CA GLN A 57 -17.04 6.97 -22.08
C GLN A 57 -16.67 6.47 -20.68
N TRP A 58 -15.84 5.42 -20.59
CA TRP A 58 -15.34 4.92 -19.32
C TRP A 58 -14.50 5.95 -18.56
N ILE A 59 -13.61 6.66 -19.24
CA ILE A 59 -12.80 7.72 -18.63
C ILE A 59 -13.69 8.86 -18.12
N ARG A 60 -14.72 9.26 -18.85
CA ARG A 60 -15.68 10.29 -18.39
C ARG A 60 -16.43 9.84 -17.14
N ALA A 61 -16.89 8.59 -17.08
CA ALA A 61 -17.53 8.02 -15.90
C ALA A 61 -16.58 8.00 -14.69
N LEU A 62 -15.29 7.70 -14.90
CA LEU A 62 -14.30 7.77 -13.85
C LEU A 62 -14.12 9.19 -13.29
N HIS A 63 -14.11 10.22 -14.14
CA HIS A 63 -13.97 11.61 -13.71
C HIS A 63 -15.13 12.11 -12.84
N GLN A 64 -16.33 11.55 -13.01
CA GLN A 64 -17.48 11.88 -12.18
C GLN A 64 -17.37 11.38 -10.73
N ALA A 65 -16.63 10.28 -10.52
CA ALA A 65 -16.60 9.58 -9.25
C ALA A 65 -15.22 9.58 -8.55
N ASN A 66 -14.17 10.11 -9.18
CA ASN A 66 -12.80 9.98 -8.66
C ASN A 66 -12.00 11.28 -8.86
N ALA A 67 -11.03 11.48 -7.95
CA ALA A 67 -10.03 12.55 -8.10
C ALA A 67 -9.16 12.35 -9.36
N PRO A 68 -8.63 13.42 -9.98
CA PRO A 68 -7.84 13.34 -11.22
C PRO A 68 -6.66 12.33 -11.15
N LYS A 69 -5.95 12.27 -10.04
CA LYS A 69 -4.86 11.32 -9.82
C LYS A 69 -5.34 9.87 -9.90
N THR A 70 -6.48 9.57 -9.26
CA THR A 70 -7.08 8.23 -9.28
C THR A 70 -7.51 7.83 -10.69
N VAL A 71 -8.04 8.78 -11.47
CA VAL A 71 -8.40 8.54 -12.88
C VAL A 71 -7.15 8.19 -13.68
N SER A 72 -6.09 9.00 -13.56
CA SER A 72 -4.82 8.76 -14.25
C SER A 72 -4.24 7.37 -13.92
N ASP A 73 -4.28 6.97 -12.64
CA ASP A 73 -3.81 5.66 -12.20
C ASP A 73 -4.65 4.52 -12.81
N LYS A 74 -5.99 4.65 -12.81
CA LYS A 74 -6.89 3.67 -13.43
C LYS A 74 -6.69 3.55 -14.95
N VAL A 75 -6.54 4.68 -15.65
CA VAL A 75 -6.21 4.69 -17.08
C VAL A 75 -4.86 4.03 -17.35
N SER A 76 -3.88 4.22 -16.47
CA SER A 76 -2.58 3.55 -16.57
C SER A 76 -2.70 2.02 -16.48
N TYR A 77 -3.58 1.46 -15.63
CA TYR A 77 -3.86 0.03 -15.58
C TYR A 77 -4.53 -0.46 -16.87
N LEU A 78 -5.55 0.24 -17.36
CA LEU A 78 -6.21 -0.10 -18.62
C LEU A 78 -5.21 -0.10 -19.80
N ARG A 79 -4.34 0.91 -19.90
CA ARG A 79 -3.32 0.99 -20.95
C ARG A 79 -2.38 -0.23 -21.00
N LYS A 80 -2.06 -0.84 -19.85
CA LYS A 80 -1.25 -2.06 -19.82
C LYS A 80 -1.98 -3.23 -20.46
N PHE A 81 -3.27 -3.39 -20.18
CA PHE A 81 -4.11 -4.39 -20.83
C PHE A 81 -4.28 -4.11 -22.33
N LEU A 82 -4.49 -2.87 -22.75
CA LEU A 82 -4.60 -2.52 -24.17
C LEU A 82 -3.29 -2.76 -24.94
N ARG A 83 -2.13 -2.61 -24.28
CA ARG A 83 -0.84 -3.02 -24.91
C ARG A 83 -0.76 -4.53 -25.10
N TYR A 84 -1.24 -5.31 -24.12
CA TYR A 84 -1.32 -6.75 -24.25
C TYR A 84 -2.23 -7.13 -25.43
N LEU A 85 -3.42 -6.55 -25.56
CA LEU A 85 -4.30 -6.80 -26.70
C LEU A 85 -3.65 -6.44 -28.05
N ARG A 86 -2.90 -5.34 -28.11
CA ARG A 86 -2.13 -5.00 -29.34
C ARG A 86 -1.07 -6.04 -29.66
N TYR A 87 -0.42 -6.59 -28.66
CA TYR A 87 0.54 -7.68 -28.85
C TYR A 87 -0.13 -8.93 -29.38
N GLU A 88 -1.33 -9.25 -28.93
CA GLU A 88 -2.18 -10.35 -29.43
C GLU A 88 -2.82 -10.06 -30.81
N GLY A 89 -2.52 -8.92 -31.41
CA GLY A 89 -2.97 -8.57 -32.78
C GLY A 89 -4.28 -7.80 -32.85
N TYR A 90 -4.85 -7.39 -31.71
CA TYR A 90 -6.07 -6.58 -31.67
C TYR A 90 -5.79 -5.11 -32.05
N CYS A 91 -6.65 -4.57 -32.92
CA CYS A 91 -6.62 -3.14 -33.21
C CYS A 91 -7.43 -2.39 -32.14
N VAL A 92 -6.78 -1.78 -31.16
CA VAL A 92 -7.41 -1.03 -30.08
C VAL A 92 -6.85 0.37 -29.97
N PHE A 93 -7.72 1.32 -29.61
CA PHE A 93 -7.31 2.70 -29.33
C PHE A 93 -6.48 2.75 -28.03
N MET A 94 -5.46 3.60 -27.99
CA MET A 94 -4.63 3.80 -26.80
C MET A 94 -4.86 5.21 -26.24
N PRO A 95 -5.60 5.33 -25.12
CA PRO A 95 -5.88 6.64 -24.54
C PRO A 95 -4.61 7.25 -23.92
N ASP A 96 -4.53 8.58 -23.89
CA ASP A 96 -3.54 9.27 -23.09
C ASP A 96 -3.87 9.20 -21.61
N CYS A 97 -2.84 9.14 -20.75
CA CYS A 97 -3.06 9.30 -19.33
C CYS A 97 -3.40 10.76 -19.03
N PRO A 98 -4.52 11.03 -18.32
CA PRO A 98 -4.84 12.38 -17.90
C PRO A 98 -3.68 13.00 -17.10
N LYS A 99 -3.30 14.22 -17.45
CA LYS A 99 -2.28 14.97 -16.71
C LYS A 99 -2.84 15.31 -15.33
N THR A 100 -2.05 15.06 -14.31
CA THR A 100 -2.37 15.44 -12.93
C THR A 100 -1.40 16.54 -12.52
N SER A 101 -1.91 17.67 -12.05
CA SER A 101 -1.09 18.65 -11.35
C SER A 101 -1.03 18.23 -9.88
N ASP A 102 0.14 17.86 -9.40
CA ASP A 102 0.34 17.59 -7.99
C ASP A 102 0.65 18.94 -7.32
N SER A 103 -0.40 19.60 -6.82
CA SER A 103 -0.27 20.88 -6.08
C SER A 103 -0.24 20.63 -4.56
N TYR A 104 -0.20 19.36 -4.13
CA TYR A 104 -0.15 19.04 -2.70
C TYR A 104 1.24 19.35 -2.13
N VAL A 105 1.31 20.34 -1.26
CA VAL A 105 2.50 20.61 -0.44
C VAL A 105 2.28 19.91 0.90
N PRO A 106 3.11 18.91 1.27
CA PRO A 106 2.99 18.26 2.56
C PRO A 106 3.20 19.26 3.69
N TYR A 107 2.39 19.14 4.75
CA TYR A 107 2.65 19.87 5.98
C TYR A 107 3.90 19.28 6.65
N ILE A 108 4.84 20.14 7.03
CA ILE A 108 6.06 19.75 7.74
C ILE A 108 5.87 20.16 9.20
N PHE A 109 5.83 19.17 10.09
CA PHE A 109 5.73 19.41 11.52
C PHE A 109 7.01 20.07 12.07
N SER A 110 6.84 21.04 12.95
CA SER A 110 7.93 21.57 13.77
C SER A 110 8.32 20.57 14.87
N ASP A 111 9.49 20.77 15.47
CA ASP A 111 9.97 19.91 16.57
C ASP A 111 9.01 19.94 17.76
N ASP A 112 8.44 21.12 18.11
CA ASP A 112 7.45 21.27 19.17
C ASP A 112 6.14 20.53 18.89
N GLU A 113 5.70 20.53 17.63
CA GLU A 113 4.51 19.78 17.22
C GLU A 113 4.76 18.27 17.26
N ILE A 114 5.94 17.81 16.85
CA ILE A 114 6.35 16.41 16.97
C ILE A 114 6.39 15.99 18.43
N GLN A 115 6.98 16.80 19.30
CA GLN A 115 7.01 16.53 20.74
C GLN A 115 5.60 16.46 21.33
N THR A 116 4.74 17.40 20.99
CA THR A 116 3.34 17.42 21.44
C THR A 116 2.56 16.20 20.98
N LEU A 117 2.81 15.75 19.73
CA LEU A 117 2.20 14.55 19.15
C LEU A 117 2.60 13.29 19.93
N LEU A 118 3.90 13.14 20.20
CA LEU A 118 4.44 11.98 20.93
C LEU A 118 3.92 11.94 22.39
N GLU A 119 3.94 13.07 23.10
CA GLU A 119 3.38 13.18 24.45
C GLU A 119 1.86 12.91 24.49
N GLY A 120 1.14 13.38 23.48
CA GLY A 120 -0.29 13.12 23.33
C GLY A 120 -0.58 11.64 23.13
N ALA A 121 0.23 10.95 22.31
CA ALA A 121 0.11 9.51 22.10
C ALA A 121 0.37 8.71 23.38
N ASP A 122 1.41 9.06 24.15
CA ASP A 122 1.71 8.40 25.43
C ASP A 122 0.58 8.59 26.45
N LYS A 123 0.09 9.83 26.60
CA LYS A 123 -1.05 10.13 27.47
C LYS A 123 -2.32 9.39 27.05
N TRP A 124 -2.48 9.15 25.75
CA TRP A 124 -3.60 8.36 25.23
C TRP A 124 -3.50 6.91 25.66
N ALA A 125 -2.33 6.28 25.49
CA ALA A 125 -2.09 4.89 25.87
C ALA A 125 -2.29 4.65 27.37
N ASP A 126 -1.96 5.62 28.22
CA ASP A 126 -2.10 5.52 29.69
C ASP A 126 -3.55 5.63 30.17
N ARG A 127 -4.48 6.12 29.35
CA ARG A 127 -5.89 6.33 29.76
C ARG A 127 -6.72 5.06 29.75
N HIS A 128 -6.32 4.04 29.00
CA HIS A 128 -7.13 2.84 28.83
C HIS A 128 -6.88 1.82 29.95
N PRO A 129 -7.92 1.48 30.74
CA PRO A 129 -7.80 0.50 31.83
C PRO A 129 -7.73 -0.95 31.32
N ASP A 130 -8.27 -1.20 30.10
CA ASP A 130 -8.25 -2.52 29.50
C ASP A 130 -6.85 -2.88 28.98
N PRO A 131 -6.26 -4.01 29.44
CA PRO A 131 -4.89 -4.38 29.06
C PRO A 131 -4.69 -4.58 27.56
N LYS A 132 -5.68 -5.12 26.84
CA LYS A 132 -5.56 -5.35 25.38
C LYS A 132 -5.56 -4.05 24.59
N THR A 133 -6.48 -3.12 24.96
CA THR A 133 -6.54 -1.80 24.33
C THR A 133 -5.25 -1.03 24.61
N ARG A 134 -4.80 -1.04 25.88
CA ARG A 134 -3.52 -0.41 26.26
C ARG A 134 -2.34 -0.98 25.49
N GLN A 135 -2.29 -2.29 25.27
CA GLN A 135 -1.26 -2.91 24.44
C GLN A 135 -1.26 -2.32 23.03
N THR A 136 -2.41 -2.28 22.36
CA THR A 136 -2.55 -1.72 21.00
C THR A 136 -2.15 -0.24 20.96
N ASP A 137 -2.50 0.53 21.98
CA ASP A 137 -2.12 1.94 22.05
C ASP A 137 -0.59 2.11 22.24
N MET A 138 0.06 1.28 23.04
CA MET A 138 1.52 1.26 23.18
C MET A 138 2.21 0.88 21.87
N GLU A 139 1.65 -0.08 21.11
CA GLU A 139 2.12 -0.47 19.77
C GLU A 139 2.05 0.72 18.81
N PHE A 140 0.95 1.47 18.84
CA PHE A 140 0.80 2.69 18.04
C PHE A 140 1.83 3.77 18.42
N CYS A 141 2.07 4.00 19.72
CA CYS A 141 3.08 4.94 20.20
C CYS A 141 4.48 4.56 19.72
N MET A 142 4.81 3.25 19.70
CA MET A 142 6.10 2.75 19.22
C MET A 142 6.21 2.90 17.70
N LEU A 143 5.15 2.54 16.96
CA LEU A 143 5.09 2.72 15.51
C LEU A 143 5.32 4.17 15.12
N LEU A 144 4.65 5.11 15.79
CA LEU A 144 4.80 6.54 15.53
C LEU A 144 6.26 6.99 15.70
N ARG A 145 6.93 6.58 16.79
CA ARG A 145 8.34 6.88 17.03
C ARG A 145 9.27 6.30 15.96
N MET A 146 9.01 5.07 15.52
CA MET A 146 9.79 4.45 14.45
C MET A 146 9.60 5.17 13.12
N LEU A 147 8.38 5.60 12.79
CA LEU A 147 8.10 6.35 11.56
C LEU A 147 8.80 7.72 11.57
N LEU A 148 8.73 8.45 12.68
CA LEU A 148 9.33 9.77 12.82
C LEU A 148 10.86 9.70 12.91
N GLY A 149 11.39 8.81 13.75
CA GLY A 149 12.84 8.75 14.03
C GLY A 149 13.67 8.09 12.94
N CYS A 150 13.06 7.20 12.12
CA CYS A 150 13.78 6.45 11.08
C CYS A 150 13.31 6.79 9.65
N GLY A 151 12.24 7.55 9.49
CA GLY A 151 11.68 7.83 8.17
C GLY A 151 11.20 6.57 7.44
N PHE A 152 10.70 5.59 8.15
CA PHE A 152 10.16 4.37 7.57
C PHE A 152 8.89 4.62 6.76
N ARG A 153 8.66 3.79 5.72
CA ARG A 153 7.33 3.64 5.16
C ARG A 153 6.47 2.82 6.11
N LEU A 154 5.18 3.12 6.22
CA LEU A 154 4.27 2.48 7.18
C LEU A 154 4.37 0.94 7.21
N GLY A 155 4.50 0.29 6.06
CA GLY A 155 4.62 -1.17 5.99
C GLY A 155 5.97 -1.74 6.42
N GLU A 156 7.01 -0.93 6.54
CA GLU A 156 8.36 -1.39 6.86
C GLU A 156 8.51 -1.75 8.35
N PRO A 157 8.15 -0.87 9.31
CA PRO A 157 8.22 -1.23 10.73
C PRO A 157 7.20 -2.32 11.11
N LEU A 158 6.03 -2.37 10.44
CA LEU A 158 5.03 -3.43 10.65
C LEU A 158 5.49 -4.81 10.18
N ALA A 159 6.40 -4.88 9.20
CA ALA A 159 6.98 -6.12 8.70
C ALA A 159 8.34 -6.48 9.35
N ALA A 160 8.92 -5.57 10.13
CA ALA A 160 10.20 -5.78 10.77
C ALA A 160 10.10 -6.81 11.90
N LYS A 161 11.11 -7.66 12.04
CA LYS A 161 11.21 -8.64 13.13
C LYS A 161 12.25 -8.18 14.15
N VAL A 162 12.07 -8.54 15.41
CA VAL A 162 13.03 -8.16 16.46
C VAL A 162 14.45 -8.69 16.16
N LYS A 163 14.57 -9.87 15.56
CA LYS A 163 15.86 -10.42 15.10
C LYS A 163 16.57 -9.56 14.04
N ASP A 164 15.86 -8.63 13.40
CA ASP A 164 16.41 -7.70 12.43
C ASP A 164 16.90 -6.39 13.09
N VAL A 165 16.68 -6.26 14.40
CA VAL A 165 17.14 -5.13 15.22
C VAL A 165 18.46 -5.50 15.90
N ASN A 166 19.49 -4.68 15.67
CA ASN A 166 20.73 -4.74 16.42
C ASN A 166 20.74 -3.60 17.46
N PHE A 167 20.32 -3.91 18.68
CA PHE A 167 20.24 -2.92 19.77
C PHE A 167 21.61 -2.38 20.18
N HIS A 168 22.69 -3.17 20.03
CA HIS A 168 24.04 -2.74 20.35
C HIS A 168 24.56 -1.71 19.33
N ALA A 169 24.31 -1.96 18.03
CA ALA A 169 24.72 -1.06 16.96
C ALA A 169 23.70 0.05 16.66
N GLY A 170 22.50 0.03 17.29
CA GLY A 170 21.43 0.98 17.00
C GLY A 170 20.97 0.92 15.56
N THR A 171 20.79 -0.28 14.99
CA THR A 171 20.41 -0.42 13.58
C THR A 171 19.26 -1.43 13.42
N ILE A 172 18.42 -1.20 12.42
CA ILE A 172 17.36 -2.14 12.02
C ILE A 172 17.48 -2.49 10.54
N LEU A 173 17.41 -3.79 10.21
CA LEU A 173 17.46 -4.29 8.85
C LEU A 173 16.04 -4.39 8.26
N ILE A 174 15.76 -3.58 7.25
CA ILE A 174 14.53 -3.67 6.47
C ILE A 174 14.73 -4.63 5.30
N ARG A 175 14.06 -5.81 5.35
CA ARG A 175 14.26 -6.88 4.36
C ARG A 175 13.44 -6.69 3.10
N HIS A 176 12.22 -6.17 3.21
CA HIS A 176 11.28 -6.03 2.10
C HIS A 176 10.95 -4.55 1.83
N ALA A 177 11.97 -3.78 1.43
CA ALA A 177 11.74 -2.44 0.93
C ALA A 177 11.15 -2.48 -0.49
N LYS A 178 10.71 -1.33 -1.00
CA LYS A 178 10.21 -1.22 -2.38
C LYS A 178 11.22 -1.82 -3.37
N ASN A 179 10.77 -2.70 -4.26
CA ASN A 179 11.56 -3.47 -5.23
C ASN A 179 12.45 -4.56 -4.58
N ASP A 180 12.03 -5.13 -3.46
CA ASP A 180 12.68 -6.25 -2.76
C ASP A 180 14.14 -5.99 -2.34
N LYS A 181 14.49 -4.70 -2.20
CA LYS A 181 15.82 -4.30 -1.72
C LYS A 181 15.87 -4.33 -0.20
N GLN A 182 17.02 -4.73 0.33
CA GLN A 182 17.30 -4.67 1.77
C GLN A 182 18.11 -3.41 2.07
N ARG A 183 17.86 -2.81 3.25
CA ARG A 183 18.68 -1.71 3.77
C ARG A 183 18.74 -1.75 5.28
N ALA A 184 19.90 -1.40 5.84
CA ALA A 184 20.03 -1.10 7.26
C ALA A 184 19.69 0.38 7.49
N VAL A 185 18.90 0.64 8.51
CA VAL A 185 18.52 2.00 8.92
C VAL A 185 19.06 2.24 10.32
N PRO A 186 19.85 3.30 10.54
CA PRO A 186 20.31 3.66 11.88
C PRO A 186 19.15 4.22 12.70
N MET A 187 19.15 3.92 13.98
CA MET A 187 18.29 4.52 15.00
C MET A 187 19.16 5.36 15.94
N ASP A 188 18.65 6.49 16.37
CA ASP A 188 19.31 7.22 17.44
C ASP A 188 19.29 6.41 18.76
N GLN A 189 20.16 6.80 19.70
CA GLN A 189 20.34 6.08 20.95
C GLN A 189 19.04 6.08 21.79
N THR A 190 18.29 7.18 21.78
CA THR A 190 17.04 7.32 22.54
C THR A 190 15.97 6.37 22.01
N LEU A 191 15.78 6.36 20.69
CA LEU A 191 14.82 5.47 20.02
C LEU A 191 15.20 3.99 20.25
N THR A 192 16.49 3.65 20.15
CA THR A 192 17.00 2.29 20.39
C THR A 192 16.65 1.82 21.81
N GLN A 193 16.88 2.66 22.82
CA GLN A 193 16.54 2.34 24.21
C GLN A 193 15.04 2.24 24.46
N ILE A 194 14.24 3.11 23.84
CA ILE A 194 12.78 3.06 23.96
C ILE A 194 12.25 1.76 23.32
N LEU A 195 12.75 1.38 22.15
CA LEU A 195 12.36 0.13 21.47
C LEU A 195 12.74 -1.10 22.29
N GLU A 196 13.92 -1.11 22.88
CA GLU A 196 14.37 -2.21 23.75
C GLU A 196 13.46 -2.36 24.99
N ARG A 197 13.18 -1.26 25.71
CA ARG A 197 12.27 -1.24 26.85
C ARG A 197 10.86 -1.67 26.46
N TYR A 198 10.38 -1.21 25.31
CA TYR A 198 9.10 -1.62 24.75
C TYR A 198 9.05 -3.14 24.52
N CYS A 199 10.08 -3.71 23.86
CA CYS A 199 10.15 -5.17 23.66
C CYS A 199 10.12 -5.96 24.98
N ILE A 200 10.84 -5.48 25.99
CA ILE A 200 10.84 -6.09 27.33
C ILE A 200 9.44 -5.99 27.98
N ALA A 201 8.83 -4.81 27.98
CA ALA A 201 7.51 -4.59 28.58
C ALA A 201 6.40 -5.41 27.91
N MET A 202 6.50 -5.64 26.61
CA MET A 202 5.56 -6.43 25.83
C MET A 202 5.87 -7.95 25.87
N GLY A 203 6.92 -8.39 26.59
CA GLY A 203 7.33 -9.79 26.66
C GLY A 203 7.80 -10.34 25.31
N ILE A 204 8.23 -9.47 24.40
CA ILE A 204 8.68 -9.87 23.06
C ILE A 204 10.09 -10.43 23.15
N ARG A 205 10.25 -11.70 22.78
CA ARG A 205 11.54 -12.38 22.84
C ARG A 205 12.36 -12.13 21.58
N THR A 206 13.61 -11.73 21.77
CA THR A 206 14.54 -11.39 20.68
C THR A 206 15.02 -12.61 19.89
N ASP A 207 14.93 -13.82 20.48
CA ASP A 207 15.41 -15.09 19.95
C ASP A 207 14.42 -15.80 19.00
N GLN A 208 13.14 -15.43 18.99
CA GLN A 208 12.08 -16.17 18.30
C GLN A 208 11.56 -15.53 17.00
N GLY A 209 12.25 -14.55 16.44
CA GLY A 209 11.80 -13.89 15.21
C GLY A 209 10.43 -13.19 15.32
N SER A 210 10.04 -12.86 16.56
CA SER A 210 8.83 -12.11 16.88
C SER A 210 8.84 -10.73 16.22
N TYR A 211 7.66 -10.20 15.93
CA TYR A 211 7.52 -8.84 15.44
C TYR A 211 7.49 -7.86 16.61
N PRO A 212 8.20 -6.71 16.55
CA PRO A 212 8.13 -5.69 17.58
C PRO A 212 6.77 -4.97 17.58
N LEU A 213 6.09 -4.99 16.45
CA LEU A 213 4.74 -4.47 16.27
C LEU A 213 3.82 -5.60 15.78
N PRO A 214 2.50 -5.54 16.06
CA PRO A 214 1.59 -6.61 15.67
C PRO A 214 1.63 -6.82 14.16
N GLU A 215 1.57 -8.07 13.74
CA GLU A 215 1.24 -8.36 12.35
C GLU A 215 -0.10 -7.68 12.06
N SER A 216 -0.14 -6.81 11.05
CA SER A 216 -1.42 -6.34 10.54
C SER A 216 -2.21 -7.58 10.14
N THR A 217 -3.14 -7.99 10.98
CA THR A 217 -4.06 -9.09 10.72
C THR A 217 -4.78 -8.80 9.41
N LYS A 218 -4.30 -9.43 8.34
CA LYS A 218 -5.05 -9.55 7.08
C LYS A 218 -6.09 -10.65 7.29
N GLU A 219 -6.94 -10.50 8.31
CA GLU A 219 -8.15 -11.29 8.44
C GLU A 219 -9.35 -10.40 8.13
N GLY A 220 -9.99 -10.70 7.04
CA GLY A 220 -11.38 -10.36 6.78
C GLY A 220 -11.63 -9.15 5.89
N ALA A 221 -11.76 -9.36 4.62
CA ALA A 221 -12.95 -9.03 3.82
C ALA A 221 -12.78 -9.60 2.41
#